data_85513666b7d0bcd8e0d9b64a53335978
#
_entry.id   85513666b7d0bcd8e0d9b64a53335978
#
_cell.length_a   1.000
_cell.length_b   1.000
_cell.length_c   1.000
_cell.angle_alpha   90.00
_cell.angle_beta   90.00
_cell.angle_gamma   90.00
#
_symmetry.space_group_name_H-M   'P 1'
#
loop_
_entity.id
_entity.type
_entity.pdbx_description
1 polymer ?
#
loop_
_entity_poly.entity_id
_entity_poly.type
_entity_poly.pdbx_seq_one_letter_code
_entity_poly.pdbx_strand_id
1 'polypeptide(L)'
;RRLFQRDGEHWIRVDWAEELTRSFEAGIATALDFNQSRIAIETARSDVARYTAAVAQDRNALALVVGTQPAEALLADKLTDVTSALQNVPAGVPSETLLQRPDVIQAERLLRAANASIGAARAAFFPRITLTASAGVGSNELSNLFDSGNGTWLFMPQIVLPIFNAGSNQANLDSARAEQAIRVASYEKAIQSAFREASDALAVRTTIGEQIDAQTALVTAARESYRLTDLRYQKGVDSYQPVLEALRTQFSSQQTLITTQLARQINAVNLYKVFGGGWQERTTP
;
A
#
# COMPACT_ATOMS: atom_id res chain seq x y z
N ARG A 1 3.20 -23.91 29.87
CA ARG A 1 3.54 -22.63 29.26
C ARG A 1 2.35 -22.13 28.46
N ARG A 2 1.77 -21.02 28.84
CA ARG A 2 0.52 -20.45 28.32
C ARG A 2 0.80 -19.77 26.98
N LEU A 3 0.20 -20.25 25.88
CA LEU A 3 0.17 -19.51 24.61
C LEU A 3 -0.96 -18.49 24.70
N PHE A 4 -0.61 -17.22 24.60
CA PHE A 4 -1.51 -16.10 24.83
C PHE A 4 -2.01 -15.51 23.52
N GLN A 5 -3.32 -15.39 23.39
CA GLN A 5 -3.95 -14.31 22.64
C GLN A 5 -4.66 -13.43 23.68
N ARG A 6 -4.25 -12.17 23.78
CA ARG A 6 -4.75 -11.23 24.78
C ARG A 6 -5.97 -10.51 24.21
N ASP A 7 -7.08 -11.22 24.15
CA ASP A 7 -8.41 -10.62 24.17
C ASP A 7 -9.03 -11.01 25.50
N GLY A 8 -9.40 -10.00 26.28
CA GLY A 8 -9.66 -10.04 27.72
C GLY A 8 -10.60 -11.09 28.28
N GLU A 9 -11.04 -12.14 27.55
CA GLU A 9 -11.99 -13.11 28.06
C GLU A 9 -11.83 -14.57 27.60
N HIS A 10 -10.96 -14.92 26.69
CA HIS A 10 -10.85 -16.33 26.28
C HIS A 10 -9.40 -16.80 26.17
N TRP A 11 -8.99 -17.52 27.20
CA TRP A 11 -7.82 -18.35 27.23
C TRP A 11 -8.12 -19.65 26.49
N ILE A 12 -7.47 -19.95 25.34
CA ILE A 12 -7.39 -21.33 24.87
C ILE A 12 -6.47 -22.03 25.87
N ARG A 13 -7.08 -22.81 26.73
CA ARG A 13 -6.33 -23.57 27.76
C ARG A 13 -5.46 -24.60 27.06
N VAL A 14 -4.17 -24.42 27.13
CA VAL A 14 -3.18 -25.47 26.77
C VAL A 14 -3.26 -26.64 27.77
N ASP A 15 -3.94 -26.45 28.90
CA ASP A 15 -4.18 -27.48 29.91
C ASP A 15 -4.83 -28.75 29.36
N TRP A 16 -5.68 -28.66 28.33
CA TRP A 16 -6.32 -29.84 27.74
C TRP A 16 -5.34 -30.70 26.93
N ALA A 17 -4.27 -30.13 26.37
CA ALA A 17 -3.24 -30.91 25.69
C ALA A 17 -2.46 -31.79 26.68
N GLU A 18 -2.17 -31.26 27.87
CA GLU A 18 -1.58 -32.05 28.95
C GLU A 18 -2.58 -33.08 29.50
N GLU A 19 -3.83 -32.72 29.60
CA GLU A 19 -4.88 -33.63 30.05
C GLU A 19 -5.13 -34.78 29.06
N LEU A 20 -5.11 -34.48 27.74
CA LEU A 20 -5.23 -35.49 26.72
C LEU A 20 -4.00 -36.39 26.64
N THR A 21 -2.80 -35.86 26.88
CA THR A 21 -1.58 -36.66 26.97
C THR A 21 -1.67 -37.63 28.14
N ARG A 22 -2.10 -37.19 29.32
CA ARG A 22 -2.34 -38.04 30.50
C ARG A 22 -3.42 -39.09 30.23
N SER A 23 -4.51 -38.71 29.54
CA SER A 23 -5.60 -39.63 29.18
C SER A 23 -5.15 -40.69 28.18
N PHE A 24 -4.26 -40.34 27.26
CA PHE A 24 -3.64 -41.27 26.33
C PHE A 24 -2.68 -42.24 27.04
N GLU A 25 -1.82 -41.73 27.92
CA GLU A 25 -0.91 -42.55 28.75
C GLU A 25 -1.68 -43.48 29.71
N ALA A 26 -2.83 -43.06 30.18
CA ALA A 26 -3.75 -43.86 30.98
C ALA A 26 -4.60 -44.87 30.15
N GLY A 27 -4.46 -44.89 28.80
CA GLY A 27 -5.19 -45.77 27.90
C GLY A 27 -6.69 -45.41 27.71
N ILE A 28 -7.09 -44.20 28.11
CA ILE A 28 -8.48 -43.68 28.01
C ILE A 28 -8.73 -43.04 26.66
N ALA A 29 -7.76 -42.28 26.12
CA ALA A 29 -7.85 -41.62 24.82
C ALA A 29 -7.21 -42.47 23.72
N THR A 30 -7.74 -42.37 22.48
CA THR A 30 -7.17 -43.08 21.33
C THR A 30 -5.91 -42.39 20.80
N ALA A 31 -5.02 -43.13 20.14
CA ALA A 31 -3.86 -42.56 19.44
C ALA A 31 -4.29 -41.54 18.34
N LEU A 32 -5.49 -41.71 17.78
CA LEU A 32 -6.06 -40.78 16.81
C LEU A 32 -6.37 -39.45 17.45
N ASP A 33 -7.06 -39.43 18.58
CA ASP A 33 -7.44 -38.21 19.31
C ASP A 33 -6.18 -37.42 19.76
N PHE A 34 -5.17 -38.14 20.27
CA PHE A 34 -3.88 -37.60 20.66
C PHE A 34 -3.19 -36.88 19.47
N ASN A 35 -3.06 -37.56 18.32
CA ASN A 35 -2.41 -37.01 17.15
C ASN A 35 -3.19 -35.82 16.54
N GLN A 36 -4.52 -35.86 16.53
CA GLN A 36 -5.35 -34.76 16.05
C GLN A 36 -5.17 -33.52 16.93
N SER A 37 -5.09 -33.69 18.22
CA SER A 37 -4.80 -32.59 19.16
C SER A 37 -3.40 -32.03 18.97
N ARG A 38 -2.41 -32.91 18.76
CA ARG A 38 -1.05 -32.48 18.45
C ARG A 38 -0.96 -31.66 17.17
N ILE A 39 -1.69 -32.06 16.13
CA ILE A 39 -1.79 -31.26 14.90
C ILE A 39 -2.32 -29.84 15.19
N ALA A 40 -3.38 -29.71 15.99
CA ALA A 40 -3.93 -28.40 16.33
C ALA A 40 -2.93 -27.53 17.10
N ILE A 41 -2.17 -28.12 18.04
CA ILE A 41 -1.15 -27.40 18.82
C ILE A 41 0.00 -26.93 17.92
N GLU A 42 0.55 -27.82 17.08
CA GLU A 42 1.67 -27.46 16.21
C GLU A 42 1.25 -26.43 15.15
N THR A 43 0.01 -26.49 14.67
CA THR A 43 -0.57 -25.44 13.80
C THR A 43 -0.62 -24.10 14.53
N ALA A 44 -1.14 -24.07 15.76
CA ALA A 44 -1.18 -22.85 16.55
C ALA A 44 0.22 -22.27 16.85
N ARG A 45 1.21 -23.13 17.12
CA ARG A 45 2.61 -22.69 17.30
C ARG A 45 3.19 -22.06 16.04
N SER A 46 2.94 -22.69 14.89
CA SER A 46 3.36 -22.15 13.60
C SER A 46 2.72 -20.79 13.32
N ASP A 47 1.42 -20.64 13.61
CA ASP A 47 0.71 -19.38 13.44
C ASP A 47 1.25 -18.28 14.35
N VAL A 48 1.53 -18.57 15.62
CA VAL A 48 2.15 -17.61 16.55
C VAL A 48 3.50 -17.12 16.03
N ALA A 49 4.36 -18.03 15.55
CA ALA A 49 5.65 -17.66 14.98
C ALA A 49 5.49 -16.77 13.73
N ARG A 50 4.55 -17.11 12.85
CA ARG A 50 4.22 -16.35 11.65
C ARG A 50 3.73 -14.94 11.98
N TYR A 51 2.79 -14.80 12.91
CA TYR A 51 2.27 -13.48 13.31
C TYR A 51 3.30 -12.66 14.07
N THR A 52 4.17 -13.28 14.87
CA THR A 52 5.29 -12.59 15.52
C THR A 52 6.22 -11.95 14.48
N ALA A 53 6.56 -12.71 13.42
CA ALA A 53 7.37 -12.19 12.34
C ALA A 53 6.64 -11.08 11.56
N ALA A 54 5.34 -11.24 11.27
CA ALA A 54 4.54 -10.24 10.56
C ALA A 54 4.49 -8.90 11.35
N VAL A 55 4.23 -8.94 12.66
CA VAL A 55 4.23 -7.74 13.52
C VAL A 55 5.59 -7.04 13.50
N ALA A 56 6.70 -7.79 13.53
CA ALA A 56 8.04 -7.20 13.44
C ALA A 56 8.27 -6.53 12.07
N GLN A 57 7.81 -7.15 10.97
CA GLN A 57 7.89 -6.58 9.63
C GLN A 57 7.05 -5.31 9.49
N ASP A 58 5.82 -5.31 10.00
CA ASP A 58 4.93 -4.14 9.97
C ASP A 58 5.51 -2.97 10.79
N ARG A 59 6.13 -3.24 11.94
CA ARG A 59 6.85 -2.23 12.74
C ARG A 59 8.03 -1.65 11.98
N ASN A 60 8.81 -2.46 11.29
CA ASN A 60 9.92 -2.00 10.45
C ASN A 60 9.42 -1.14 9.28
N ALA A 61 8.31 -1.55 8.63
CA ALA A 61 7.69 -0.77 7.57
C ALA A 61 7.17 0.58 8.08
N LEU A 62 6.53 0.59 9.25
CA LEU A 62 6.07 1.83 9.90
C LEU A 62 7.24 2.75 10.25
N ALA A 63 8.33 2.21 10.82
CA ALA A 63 9.53 2.97 11.13
C ALA A 63 10.16 3.61 9.89
N LEU A 64 10.15 2.90 8.76
CA LEU A 64 10.63 3.44 7.47
C LEU A 64 9.79 4.63 7.01
N VAL A 65 8.46 4.54 7.10
CA VAL A 65 7.55 5.60 6.66
C VAL A 65 7.60 6.82 7.58
N VAL A 66 7.71 6.60 8.89
CA VAL A 66 7.77 7.67 9.90
C VAL A 66 9.17 8.30 9.99
N GLY A 67 10.21 7.57 9.54
CA GLY A 67 11.62 7.99 9.62
C GLY A 67 12.27 7.75 10.98
N THR A 68 11.55 7.20 11.95
CA THR A 68 12.04 6.86 13.29
C THR A 68 11.27 5.68 13.87
N GLN A 69 11.82 5.02 14.88
CA GLN A 69 11.11 3.98 15.63
C GLN A 69 9.91 4.59 16.36
N PRO A 70 8.67 4.15 16.07
CA PRO A 70 7.50 4.65 16.78
C PRO A 70 7.54 4.22 18.26
N ALA A 71 7.20 5.13 19.17
CA ALA A 71 7.09 4.81 20.58
C ALA A 71 5.97 3.77 20.79
N GLU A 72 6.21 2.77 21.64
CA GLU A 72 5.25 1.68 21.92
C GLU A 72 3.89 2.22 22.39
N ALA A 73 3.89 3.33 23.13
CA ALA A 73 2.67 3.99 23.61
C ALA A 73 1.77 4.58 22.50
N LEU A 74 2.30 4.74 21.28
CA LEU A 74 1.55 5.24 20.12
C LEU A 74 0.96 4.10 19.27
N LEU A 75 1.35 2.86 19.55
CA LEU A 75 0.84 1.70 18.83
C LEU A 75 -0.46 1.23 19.48
N ALA A 76 -1.48 0.99 18.69
CA ALA A 76 -2.73 0.45 19.18
C ALA A 76 -2.55 -1.00 19.64
N ASP A 77 -3.01 -1.34 20.83
CA ASP A 77 -2.98 -2.71 21.35
C ASP A 77 -3.99 -3.62 20.65
N LYS A 78 -5.09 -3.06 20.18
CA LYS A 78 -6.20 -3.78 19.53
C LYS A 78 -6.65 -3.08 18.26
N LEU A 79 -7.13 -3.87 17.30
CA LEU A 79 -7.71 -3.34 16.06
C LEU A 79 -8.93 -2.44 16.32
N THR A 80 -9.69 -2.70 17.39
CA THR A 80 -10.84 -1.88 17.83
C THR A 80 -10.44 -0.49 18.30
N ASP A 81 -9.19 -0.30 18.75
CA ASP A 81 -8.70 0.96 19.28
C ASP A 81 -8.22 1.89 18.15
N VAL A 82 -8.09 1.36 16.94
CA VAL A 82 -7.83 2.15 15.73
C VAL A 82 -9.12 2.89 15.36
N THR A 83 -9.37 4.02 16.02
CA THR A 83 -10.43 4.95 15.63
C THR A 83 -10.01 5.66 14.36
N SER A 84 -10.51 5.23 13.21
CA SER A 84 -10.26 5.97 12.00
C SER A 84 -11.14 7.23 12.00
N ALA A 85 -10.52 8.39 12.18
CA ALA A 85 -11.12 9.69 11.87
C ALA A 85 -11.62 9.75 10.40
N LEU A 86 -11.22 8.77 9.59
CA LEU A 86 -11.53 8.61 8.17
C LEU A 86 -12.84 7.83 7.90
N GLN A 87 -13.56 7.37 8.93
CA GLN A 87 -14.79 6.59 8.73
C GLN A 87 -15.94 7.39 8.11
N ASN A 88 -15.86 8.72 8.14
CA ASN A 88 -16.92 9.62 7.69
C ASN A 88 -16.58 10.36 6.39
N VAL A 89 -16.11 9.66 5.36
CA VAL A 89 -16.11 10.24 4.01
C VAL A 89 -17.57 10.40 3.60
N PRO A 90 -18.09 11.62 3.39
CA PRO A 90 -19.51 11.83 3.06
C PRO A 90 -19.84 11.16 1.71
N ALA A 91 -21.05 10.63 1.58
CA ALA A 91 -21.58 10.24 0.28
C ALA A 91 -21.74 11.50 -0.59
N GLY A 92 -21.40 11.43 -1.88
CA GLY A 92 -21.58 12.55 -2.81
C GLY A 92 -20.35 13.45 -2.97
N VAL A 93 -19.13 12.92 -2.75
CA VAL A 93 -17.90 13.64 -3.12
C VAL A 93 -17.92 13.92 -4.64
N PRO A 94 -17.74 15.18 -5.09
CA PRO A 94 -17.73 15.52 -6.49
C PRO A 94 -16.66 14.75 -7.28
N SER A 95 -16.97 14.28 -8.47
CA SER A 95 -16.01 13.58 -9.35
C SER A 95 -14.80 14.45 -9.70
N GLU A 96 -14.92 15.77 -9.63
CA GLU A 96 -13.85 16.73 -9.84
C GLU A 96 -12.69 16.54 -8.83
N THR A 97 -12.98 16.02 -7.64
CA THR A 97 -11.94 15.71 -6.64
C THR A 97 -10.96 14.64 -7.17
N LEU A 98 -11.42 13.74 -8.04
CA LEU A 98 -10.56 12.72 -8.64
C LEU A 98 -9.53 13.33 -9.61
N LEU A 99 -9.86 14.46 -10.24
CA LEU A 99 -8.95 15.17 -11.14
C LEU A 99 -7.83 15.89 -10.36
N GLN A 100 -8.01 16.12 -9.06
CA GLN A 100 -7.00 16.71 -8.20
C GLN A 100 -6.02 15.68 -7.61
N ARG A 101 -6.18 14.41 -7.95
CA ARG A 101 -5.25 13.36 -7.51
C ARG A 101 -3.86 13.60 -8.08
N PRO A 102 -2.80 13.39 -7.27
CA PRO A 102 -1.42 13.61 -7.71
C PRO A 102 -1.02 12.79 -8.94
N ASP A 103 -1.51 11.55 -9.07
CA ASP A 103 -1.23 10.67 -10.21
C ASP A 103 -1.90 11.16 -11.50
N VAL A 104 -3.11 11.70 -11.42
CA VAL A 104 -3.82 12.30 -12.56
C VAL A 104 -3.14 13.61 -12.98
N ILE A 105 -2.77 14.46 -12.01
CA ILE A 105 -2.03 15.70 -12.28
C ILE A 105 -0.66 15.39 -12.88
N GLN A 106 0.04 14.36 -12.39
CA GLN A 106 1.31 13.93 -12.99
C GLN A 106 1.13 13.56 -14.46
N ALA A 107 0.12 12.76 -14.81
CA ALA A 107 -0.14 12.37 -16.18
C ALA A 107 -0.48 13.59 -17.07
N GLU A 108 -1.26 14.56 -16.55
CA GLU A 108 -1.56 15.82 -17.22
C GLU A 108 -0.29 16.64 -17.48
N ARG A 109 0.60 16.79 -16.48
CA ARG A 109 1.85 17.52 -16.64
C ARG A 109 2.79 16.87 -17.67
N LEU A 110 2.84 15.53 -17.71
CA LEU A 110 3.60 14.78 -18.72
C LEU A 110 3.04 14.99 -20.13
N LEU A 111 1.70 15.07 -20.27
CA LEU A 111 1.06 15.40 -21.54
C LEU A 111 1.40 16.82 -21.99
N ARG A 112 1.36 17.78 -21.07
CA ARG A 112 1.78 19.17 -21.36
C ARG A 112 3.26 19.26 -21.78
N ALA A 113 4.14 18.49 -21.15
CA ALA A 113 5.55 18.40 -21.52
C ALA A 113 5.73 17.82 -22.93
N ALA A 114 4.98 16.77 -23.31
CA ALA A 114 5.02 16.20 -24.66
C ALA A 114 4.52 17.20 -25.71
N ASN A 115 3.47 17.98 -25.40
CA ASN A 115 3.02 19.07 -26.26
C ASN A 115 4.11 20.13 -26.49
N ALA A 116 4.84 20.51 -25.44
CA ALA A 116 5.96 21.45 -25.55
C ALA A 116 7.11 20.86 -26.40
N SER A 117 7.36 19.54 -26.29
CA SER A 117 8.36 18.85 -27.10
C SER A 117 8.07 18.88 -28.60
N ILE A 118 6.80 18.88 -29.01
CA ILE A 118 6.42 19.11 -30.42
C ILE A 118 6.85 20.52 -30.86
N GLY A 119 6.67 21.52 -30.01
CA GLY A 119 7.13 22.89 -30.26
C GLY A 119 8.65 22.94 -30.48
N ALA A 120 9.41 22.27 -29.62
CA ALA A 120 10.86 22.16 -29.73
C ALA A 120 11.30 21.43 -31.01
N ALA A 121 10.61 20.33 -31.38
CA ALA A 121 10.89 19.61 -32.63
C ALA A 121 10.59 20.45 -33.87
N ARG A 122 9.53 21.27 -33.86
CA ARG A 122 9.24 22.26 -34.91
C ARG A 122 10.31 23.36 -34.97
N ALA A 123 10.82 23.82 -33.84
CA ALA A 123 11.85 24.84 -33.78
C ALA A 123 13.17 24.37 -34.43
N ALA A 124 13.44 23.08 -34.50
CA ALA A 124 14.61 22.50 -35.17
C ALA A 124 14.63 22.72 -36.70
N PHE A 125 13.53 23.13 -37.33
CA PHE A 125 13.48 23.53 -38.74
C PHE A 125 13.90 24.98 -38.98
N PHE A 126 14.02 25.80 -37.94
CA PHE A 126 14.37 27.20 -38.00
C PHE A 126 15.85 27.41 -37.68
N PRO A 127 16.42 28.61 -38.08
CA PRO A 127 17.78 28.94 -37.72
C PRO A 127 17.99 28.94 -36.21
N ARG A 128 19.08 28.32 -35.75
CA ARG A 128 19.55 28.40 -34.39
C ARG A 128 20.60 29.53 -34.28
N ILE A 129 20.33 30.49 -33.43
CA ILE A 129 21.22 31.60 -33.14
C ILE A 129 21.92 31.31 -31.80
N THR A 130 23.23 31.25 -31.81
CA THR A 130 24.06 31.11 -30.62
C THR A 130 24.97 32.34 -30.48
N LEU A 131 25.20 32.76 -29.26
CA LEU A 131 26.14 33.82 -28.95
C LEU A 131 27.19 33.26 -27.97
N THR A 132 28.45 33.35 -28.36
CA THR A 132 29.57 33.09 -27.47
C THR A 132 30.25 34.41 -27.15
N ALA A 133 30.35 34.75 -25.88
CA ALA A 133 31.09 35.89 -25.43
C ALA A 133 32.04 35.46 -24.30
N SER A 134 33.24 35.92 -24.36
CA SER A 134 34.24 35.76 -23.28
C SER A 134 35.04 37.02 -23.09
N ALA A 135 35.42 37.28 -21.87
CA ALA A 135 36.34 38.34 -21.51
C ALA A 135 37.34 37.80 -20.48
N GLY A 136 38.58 38.16 -20.62
CA GLY A 136 39.63 37.64 -19.75
C GLY A 136 40.94 38.44 -19.91
N VAL A 137 41.98 37.96 -19.29
CA VAL A 137 43.33 38.47 -19.45
C VAL A 137 44.23 37.35 -20.03
N GLY A 138 45.13 37.63 -20.90
CA GLY A 138 46.06 36.70 -21.50
C GLY A 138 47.46 37.29 -21.62
N SER A 139 48.48 36.56 -21.15
CA SER A 139 49.87 36.94 -21.24
C SER A 139 50.72 35.71 -21.48
N ASN A 140 51.89 35.90 -22.12
CA ASN A 140 52.90 34.86 -22.30
C ASN A 140 53.69 34.57 -21.02
N GLU A 141 53.67 35.48 -20.06
CA GLU A 141 54.33 35.38 -18.76
C GLU A 141 53.35 35.68 -17.62
N LEU A 142 53.43 34.88 -16.55
CA LEU A 142 52.53 35.00 -15.40
C LEU A 142 52.69 36.34 -14.68
N SER A 143 53.91 36.92 -14.66
CA SER A 143 54.23 38.18 -14.07
C SER A 143 53.45 39.37 -14.66
N ASN A 144 53.09 39.26 -15.95
CA ASN A 144 52.48 40.37 -16.72
C ASN A 144 50.97 40.10 -16.97
N LEU A 145 50.40 39.07 -16.38
CA LEU A 145 49.04 38.63 -16.70
C LEU A 145 47.98 39.72 -16.44
N PHE A 146 48.21 40.55 -15.42
CA PHE A 146 47.27 41.61 -15.01
C PHE A 146 47.74 43.03 -15.46
N ASP A 147 48.74 43.12 -16.29
CA ASP A 147 49.21 44.41 -16.79
C ASP A 147 48.23 45.05 -17.77
N SER A 148 48.25 46.37 -17.82
CA SER A 148 47.38 47.14 -18.74
C SER A 148 47.71 46.78 -20.19
N GLY A 149 46.71 46.37 -20.95
CA GLY A 149 46.83 45.93 -22.35
C GLY A 149 46.70 44.44 -22.58
N ASN A 150 46.69 43.64 -21.53
CA ASN A 150 46.52 42.16 -21.62
C ASN A 150 45.09 41.70 -21.55
N GLY A 151 44.11 42.59 -21.53
CA GLY A 151 42.68 42.29 -21.62
C GLY A 151 42.34 41.75 -23.01
N THR A 152 41.68 40.59 -23.02
CA THR A 152 41.16 39.95 -24.23
C THR A 152 39.64 39.86 -24.13
N TRP A 153 38.97 40.03 -25.25
CA TRP A 153 37.52 39.78 -25.33
C TRP A 153 37.17 39.12 -26.67
N LEU A 154 36.14 38.28 -26.65
CA LEU A 154 35.60 37.65 -27.84
C LEU A 154 34.09 37.81 -27.84
N PHE A 155 33.52 38.21 -28.96
CA PHE A 155 32.08 38.25 -29.19
C PHE A 155 31.80 37.60 -30.55
N MET A 156 31.20 36.43 -30.53
CA MET A 156 30.99 35.57 -31.71
C MET A 156 29.53 35.14 -31.80
N PRO A 157 28.66 35.89 -32.48
CA PRO A 157 27.33 35.45 -32.87
C PRO A 157 27.47 34.44 -34.01
N GLN A 158 26.70 33.35 -33.93
CA GLN A 158 26.63 32.30 -34.96
C GLN A 158 25.17 31.98 -35.29
N ILE A 159 24.84 31.90 -36.57
CA ILE A 159 23.56 31.47 -37.11
C ILE A 159 23.77 30.19 -37.89
N VAL A 160 23.02 29.11 -37.51
CA VAL A 160 23.06 27.81 -38.19
C VAL A 160 21.67 27.49 -38.65
N LEU A 161 21.46 27.36 -39.96
CA LEU A 161 20.21 26.89 -40.58
C LEU A 161 20.43 25.52 -41.21
N PRO A 162 19.73 24.45 -40.78
CA PRO A 162 19.79 23.15 -41.43
C PRO A 162 18.98 23.19 -42.74
N ILE A 163 19.69 23.21 -43.89
CA ILE A 163 19.05 23.18 -45.22
C ILE A 163 18.70 21.74 -45.63
N PHE A 164 19.57 20.81 -45.28
CA PHE A 164 19.41 19.38 -45.59
C PHE A 164 19.94 18.50 -44.45
N ASN A 165 19.09 17.64 -43.91
CA ASN A 165 19.44 16.71 -42.83
C ASN A 165 18.87 15.29 -43.05
N ALA A 166 18.68 14.90 -44.32
CA ALA A 166 18.21 13.57 -44.72
C ALA A 166 16.89 13.15 -44.02
N GLY A 167 15.99 14.10 -43.70
CA GLY A 167 14.71 13.81 -43.07
C GLY A 167 14.74 13.68 -41.53
N SER A 168 15.91 13.88 -40.90
CA SER A 168 16.04 13.73 -39.44
C SER A 168 15.09 14.64 -38.63
N ASN A 169 14.93 15.91 -39.02
CA ASN A 169 13.99 16.83 -38.35
C ASN A 169 12.53 16.35 -38.49
N GLN A 170 12.14 15.83 -39.66
CA GLN A 170 10.80 15.29 -39.86
C GLN A 170 10.57 14.06 -38.98
N ALA A 171 11.51 13.12 -38.97
CA ALA A 171 11.44 11.92 -38.13
C ALA A 171 11.34 12.27 -36.62
N ASN A 172 12.10 13.29 -36.17
CA ASN A 172 12.03 13.77 -34.79
C ASN A 172 10.66 14.41 -34.48
N LEU A 173 10.09 15.16 -35.42
CA LEU A 173 8.76 15.74 -35.24
C LEU A 173 7.67 14.67 -35.19
N ASP A 174 7.77 13.64 -36.03
CA ASP A 174 6.80 12.53 -36.05
C ASP A 174 6.93 11.67 -34.80
N SER A 175 8.15 11.46 -34.28
CA SER A 175 8.41 10.83 -32.98
C SER A 175 7.79 11.64 -31.82
N ALA A 176 7.95 12.97 -31.82
CA ALA A 176 7.33 13.82 -30.79
C ALA A 176 5.81 13.78 -30.82
N ARG A 177 5.18 13.69 -32.01
CA ARG A 177 3.73 13.51 -32.16
C ARG A 177 3.26 12.15 -31.67
N ALA A 178 3.99 11.08 -31.99
CA ALA A 178 3.71 9.75 -31.48
C ALA A 178 3.80 9.68 -29.95
N GLU A 179 4.81 10.32 -29.37
CA GLU A 179 4.94 10.43 -27.90
C GLU A 179 3.76 11.20 -27.28
N GLN A 180 3.29 12.28 -27.90
CA GLN A 180 2.09 12.98 -27.45
C GLN A 180 0.86 12.05 -27.45
N ALA A 181 0.65 11.25 -28.49
CA ALA A 181 -0.46 10.30 -28.54
C ALA A 181 -0.38 9.26 -27.40
N ILE A 182 0.82 8.77 -27.09
CA ILE A 182 1.08 7.88 -25.94
C ILE A 182 0.70 8.57 -24.64
N ARG A 183 1.04 9.85 -24.46
CA ARG A 183 0.72 10.62 -23.25
C ARG A 183 -0.77 10.92 -23.12
N VAL A 184 -1.49 11.13 -24.21
CA VAL A 184 -2.96 11.23 -24.18
C VAL A 184 -3.57 9.94 -23.65
N ALA A 185 -3.20 8.79 -24.23
CA ALA A 185 -3.71 7.49 -23.78
C ALA A 185 -3.34 7.19 -22.32
N SER A 186 -2.13 7.61 -21.89
CA SER A 186 -1.68 7.46 -20.50
C SER A 186 -2.51 8.33 -19.54
N TYR A 187 -2.85 9.54 -19.92
CA TYR A 187 -3.70 10.45 -19.14
C TYR A 187 -5.12 9.92 -19.01
N GLU A 188 -5.72 9.46 -20.12
CA GLU A 188 -7.03 8.82 -20.11
C GLU A 188 -7.05 7.59 -19.20
N LYS A 189 -6.02 6.75 -19.28
CA LYS A 189 -5.87 5.59 -18.41
C LYS A 189 -5.76 5.98 -16.92
N ALA A 190 -5.05 7.05 -16.59
CA ALA A 190 -4.95 7.53 -15.21
C ALA A 190 -6.31 7.95 -14.66
N ILE A 191 -7.11 8.69 -15.46
CA ILE A 191 -8.48 9.08 -15.11
C ILE A 191 -9.35 7.85 -14.90
N GLN A 192 -9.36 6.92 -15.86
CA GLN A 192 -10.17 5.69 -15.76
C GLN A 192 -9.80 4.85 -14.54
N SER A 193 -8.50 4.75 -14.24
CA SER A 193 -8.01 4.06 -13.05
C SER A 193 -8.47 4.73 -11.75
N ALA A 194 -8.44 6.07 -11.70
CA ALA A 194 -8.93 6.83 -10.56
C ALA A 194 -10.44 6.60 -10.31
N PHE A 195 -11.24 6.63 -11.35
CA PHE A 195 -12.69 6.33 -11.26
C PHE A 195 -12.94 4.89 -10.82
N ARG A 196 -12.22 3.91 -11.37
CA ARG A 196 -12.34 2.51 -10.99
C ARG A 196 -12.00 2.31 -9.51
N GLU A 197 -10.87 2.84 -9.06
CA GLU A 197 -10.45 2.72 -7.66
C GLU A 197 -11.46 3.35 -6.69
N ALA A 198 -12.06 4.49 -7.06
CA ALA A 198 -13.11 5.12 -6.28
C ALA A 198 -14.37 4.24 -6.20
N SER A 199 -14.79 3.69 -7.34
CA SER A 199 -15.95 2.81 -7.41
C SER A 199 -15.74 1.52 -6.62
N ASP A 200 -14.55 0.91 -6.74
CA ASP A 200 -14.20 -0.31 -6.00
C ASP A 200 -14.21 -0.05 -4.47
N ALA A 201 -13.62 1.06 -4.02
CA ALA A 201 -13.59 1.41 -2.61
C ALA A 201 -15.01 1.72 -2.05
N LEU A 202 -15.86 2.37 -2.83
CA LEU A 202 -17.25 2.62 -2.46
C LEU A 202 -18.08 1.32 -2.42
N ALA A 203 -17.88 0.41 -3.37
CA ALA A 203 -18.54 -0.90 -3.38
C ALA A 203 -18.20 -1.71 -2.12
N VAL A 204 -16.92 -1.76 -1.74
CA VAL A 204 -16.52 -2.40 -0.46
C VAL A 204 -17.18 -1.72 0.72
N ARG A 205 -17.21 -0.38 0.77
CA ARG A 205 -17.82 0.37 1.87
C ARG A 205 -19.29 0.02 2.07
N THR A 206 -20.06 -0.17 1.01
CA THR A 206 -21.50 -0.46 1.10
C THR A 206 -21.79 -1.83 1.68
N THR A 207 -20.89 -2.81 1.53
CA THR A 207 -21.12 -4.20 1.91
C THR A 207 -20.36 -4.67 3.14
N ILE A 208 -19.26 -3.98 3.51
CA ILE A 208 -18.36 -4.42 4.59
C ILE A 208 -19.02 -4.45 5.96
N GLY A 209 -19.98 -3.56 6.22
CA GLY A 209 -20.76 -3.54 7.47
C GLY A 209 -21.58 -4.81 7.62
N GLU A 210 -22.36 -5.16 6.62
CA GLU A 210 -23.18 -6.38 6.60
C GLU A 210 -22.31 -7.65 6.72
N GLN A 211 -21.13 -7.67 6.06
CA GLN A 211 -20.18 -8.78 6.20
C GLN A 211 -19.68 -8.94 7.65
N ILE A 212 -19.39 -7.82 8.35
CA ILE A 212 -18.94 -7.86 9.74
C ILE A 212 -20.06 -8.36 10.66
N ASP A 213 -21.29 -7.92 10.44
CA ASP A 213 -22.44 -8.34 11.23
C ASP A 213 -22.71 -9.83 11.07
N ALA A 214 -22.71 -10.32 9.83
CA ALA A 214 -22.85 -11.75 9.52
C ALA A 214 -21.71 -12.59 10.13
N GLN A 215 -20.47 -12.10 10.03
CA GLN A 215 -19.32 -12.81 10.60
C GLN A 215 -19.32 -12.81 12.13
N THR A 216 -19.83 -11.74 12.76
CA THR A 216 -20.01 -11.67 14.21
C THR A 216 -21.06 -12.67 14.69
N ALA A 217 -22.17 -12.79 13.97
CA ALA A 217 -23.19 -13.81 14.24
C ALA A 217 -22.63 -15.22 14.10
N LEU A 218 -21.81 -15.46 13.05
CA LEU A 218 -21.14 -16.74 12.84
C LEU A 218 -20.19 -17.10 13.98
N VAL A 219 -19.37 -16.17 14.45
CA VAL A 219 -18.48 -16.38 15.61
C VAL A 219 -19.30 -16.71 16.87
N THR A 220 -20.42 -16.04 17.08
CA THR A 220 -21.32 -16.31 18.21
C THR A 220 -21.89 -17.73 18.15
N ALA A 221 -22.38 -18.14 16.98
CA ALA A 221 -22.92 -19.50 16.76
C ALA A 221 -21.82 -20.58 16.90
N ALA A 222 -20.63 -20.33 16.36
CA ALA A 222 -19.49 -21.25 16.46
C ALA A 222 -19.04 -21.43 17.93
N ARG A 223 -19.02 -20.36 18.71
CA ARG A 223 -18.72 -20.39 20.16
C ARG A 223 -19.73 -21.23 20.92
N GLU A 224 -21.00 -21.05 20.64
CA GLU A 224 -22.06 -21.84 21.29
C GLU A 224 -22.01 -23.30 20.85
N SER A 225 -21.73 -23.58 19.59
CA SER A 225 -21.52 -24.96 19.11
C SER A 225 -20.37 -25.63 19.84
N TYR A 226 -19.22 -24.95 19.99
CA TYR A 226 -18.11 -25.49 20.78
C TYR A 226 -18.52 -25.76 22.24
N ARG A 227 -19.18 -24.83 22.90
CA ARG A 227 -19.65 -25.00 24.29
C ARG A 227 -20.55 -26.20 24.46
N LEU A 228 -21.46 -26.42 23.52
CA LEU A 228 -22.41 -27.55 23.57
C LEU A 228 -21.71 -28.90 23.28
N THR A 229 -20.81 -28.95 22.30
CA THR A 229 -20.07 -30.19 21.99
C THR A 229 -19.10 -30.55 23.11
N ASP A 230 -18.44 -29.58 23.74
CA ASP A 230 -17.56 -29.80 24.89
C ASP A 230 -18.37 -30.35 26.09
N LEU A 231 -19.53 -29.78 26.38
CA LEU A 231 -20.42 -30.26 27.42
C LEU A 231 -20.88 -31.73 27.19
N ARG A 232 -21.22 -32.07 25.94
CA ARG A 232 -21.62 -33.47 25.57
C ARG A 232 -20.47 -34.44 25.75
N TYR A 233 -19.25 -34.06 25.35
CA TYR A 233 -18.05 -34.85 25.58
C TYR A 233 -17.78 -35.06 27.08
N GLN A 234 -17.80 -33.99 27.88
CA GLN A 234 -17.62 -34.05 29.34
C GLN A 234 -18.64 -34.97 30.04
N LYS A 235 -19.85 -35.08 29.46
CA LYS A 235 -20.90 -35.99 29.95
C LYS A 235 -20.79 -37.42 29.41
N GLY A 236 -19.78 -37.72 28.60
CA GLY A 236 -19.57 -39.02 27.99
C GLY A 236 -20.59 -39.40 26.92
N VAL A 237 -21.33 -38.42 26.37
CA VAL A 237 -22.36 -38.68 25.33
C VAL A 237 -21.74 -38.79 23.96
N ASP A 238 -20.73 -38.00 23.66
CA ASP A 238 -20.07 -37.96 22.35
C ASP A 238 -18.56 -38.21 22.47
N SER A 239 -17.94 -38.61 21.35
CA SER A 239 -16.49 -38.67 21.20
C SER A 239 -15.86 -37.28 21.17
N TYR A 240 -14.53 -37.20 21.26
CA TYR A 240 -13.80 -35.93 21.25
C TYR A 240 -13.76 -35.25 19.87
N GLN A 241 -13.95 -35.98 18.78
CA GLN A 241 -13.87 -35.47 17.41
C GLN A 241 -14.78 -34.24 17.13
N PRO A 242 -16.10 -34.25 17.50
CA PRO A 242 -16.95 -33.06 17.34
C PRO A 242 -16.45 -31.84 18.09
N VAL A 243 -15.79 -32.00 19.24
CA VAL A 243 -15.22 -30.89 20.02
C VAL A 243 -14.08 -30.21 19.23
N LEU A 244 -13.17 -31.02 18.65
CA LEU A 244 -12.08 -30.52 17.81
C LEU A 244 -12.58 -29.80 16.56
N GLU A 245 -13.61 -30.29 15.91
CA GLU A 245 -14.23 -29.66 14.75
C GLU A 245 -14.86 -28.31 15.13
N ALA A 246 -15.62 -28.28 16.21
CA ALA A 246 -16.23 -27.04 16.71
C ALA A 246 -15.18 -26.01 17.14
N LEU A 247 -14.08 -26.45 17.77
CA LEU A 247 -12.96 -25.60 18.14
C LEU A 247 -12.28 -24.99 16.91
N ARG A 248 -12.00 -25.80 15.88
CA ARG A 248 -11.41 -25.34 14.62
C ARG A 248 -12.32 -24.31 13.92
N THR A 249 -13.63 -24.59 13.90
CA THR A 249 -14.63 -23.69 13.31
C THR A 249 -14.69 -22.37 14.08
N GLN A 250 -14.68 -22.40 15.41
CA GLN A 250 -14.65 -21.21 16.24
C GLN A 250 -13.39 -20.38 15.97
N PHE A 251 -12.23 -21.02 15.94
CA PHE A 251 -10.95 -20.33 15.71
C PHE A 251 -10.88 -19.70 14.30
N SER A 252 -11.24 -20.47 13.26
CA SER A 252 -11.24 -19.95 11.89
C SER A 252 -12.24 -18.80 11.70
N SER A 253 -13.43 -18.88 12.30
CA SER A 253 -14.41 -17.81 12.23
C SER A 253 -13.95 -16.53 12.94
N GLN A 254 -13.27 -16.64 14.07
CA GLN A 254 -12.66 -15.49 14.76
C GLN A 254 -11.56 -14.83 13.92
N GLN A 255 -10.68 -15.62 13.30
CA GLN A 255 -9.65 -15.09 12.39
C GLN A 255 -10.27 -14.36 11.20
N THR A 256 -11.33 -14.93 10.62
CA THR A 256 -12.05 -14.31 9.50
C THR A 256 -12.69 -12.99 9.93
N LEU A 257 -13.29 -12.92 11.11
CA LEU A 257 -13.86 -11.68 11.66
C LEU A 257 -12.77 -10.58 11.77
N ILE A 258 -11.61 -10.91 12.35
CA ILE A 258 -10.48 -9.96 12.47
C ILE A 258 -10.03 -9.48 11.09
N THR A 259 -9.90 -10.40 10.13
CA THR A 259 -9.51 -10.06 8.76
C THR A 259 -10.54 -9.15 8.09
N THR A 260 -11.83 -9.38 8.30
CA THR A 260 -12.91 -8.54 7.75
C THR A 260 -12.93 -7.15 8.42
N GLN A 261 -12.68 -7.09 9.72
CA GLN A 261 -12.53 -5.81 10.43
C GLN A 261 -11.30 -5.02 9.93
N LEU A 262 -10.18 -5.69 9.70
CA LEU A 262 -8.99 -5.08 9.11
C LEU A 262 -9.28 -4.56 7.70
N ALA A 263 -9.99 -5.33 6.87
CA ALA A 263 -10.40 -4.91 5.53
C ALA A 263 -11.23 -3.62 5.55
N ARG A 264 -12.11 -3.44 6.55
CA ARG A 264 -12.84 -2.17 6.77
C ARG A 264 -11.91 -1.00 7.02
N GLN A 265 -10.89 -1.17 7.88
CA GLN A 265 -9.94 -0.11 8.18
C GLN A 265 -9.08 0.24 6.96
N ILE A 266 -8.59 -0.77 6.26
CA ILE A 266 -7.85 -0.59 5.00
C ILE A 266 -8.70 0.16 3.97
N ASN A 267 -9.98 -0.21 3.83
CA ASN A 267 -10.87 0.47 2.90
C ASN A 267 -11.12 1.93 3.27
N ALA A 268 -11.19 2.27 4.55
CA ALA A 268 -11.30 3.66 5.01
C ALA A 268 -10.08 4.50 4.59
N VAL A 269 -8.87 3.94 4.74
CA VAL A 269 -7.62 4.58 4.28
C VAL A 269 -7.60 4.69 2.75
N ASN A 270 -8.03 3.64 2.04
CA ASN A 270 -8.12 3.65 0.58
C ASN A 270 -9.09 4.72 0.07
N LEU A 271 -10.26 4.87 0.69
CA LEU A 271 -11.19 5.94 0.37
C LEU A 271 -10.55 7.32 0.52
N TYR A 272 -9.85 7.57 1.62
CA TYR A 272 -9.13 8.82 1.81
C TYR A 272 -8.08 9.05 0.71
N LYS A 273 -7.27 8.04 0.40
CA LYS A 273 -6.25 8.09 -0.66
C LYS A 273 -6.87 8.37 -2.04
N VAL A 274 -7.94 7.66 -2.37
CA VAL A 274 -8.61 7.75 -3.69
C VAL A 274 -9.20 9.14 -3.93
N PHE A 275 -9.69 9.80 -2.88
CA PHE A 275 -10.16 11.18 -2.96
C PHE A 275 -9.04 12.23 -2.79
N GLY A 276 -7.79 11.88 -3.05
CA GLY A 276 -6.65 12.80 -3.08
C GLY A 276 -5.87 12.91 -1.79
N GLY A 277 -6.25 12.19 -0.71
CA GLY A 277 -5.46 12.11 0.53
C GLY A 277 -5.22 13.45 1.24
N GLY A 278 -6.09 14.45 1.02
CA GLY A 278 -5.90 15.80 1.55
C GLY A 278 -4.75 16.58 0.89
N TRP A 279 -4.18 16.04 -0.18
CA TRP A 279 -3.12 16.73 -0.93
C TRP A 279 -3.68 17.95 -1.64
N GLN A 280 -2.97 19.06 -1.55
CA GLN A 280 -3.24 20.29 -2.29
C GLN A 280 -1.95 20.72 -3.01
N GLU A 281 -2.09 21.12 -4.27
CA GLU A 281 -0.97 21.69 -5.02
C GLU A 281 -0.55 22.99 -4.32
N ARG A 282 0.66 23.03 -3.74
CA ARG A 282 1.23 24.26 -3.26
C ARG A 282 1.71 25.06 -4.47
N THR A 283 0.88 25.96 -4.96
CA THR A 283 1.36 27.03 -5.82
C THR A 283 2.22 27.98 -4.96
N THR A 284 3.52 27.76 -4.96
CA THR A 284 4.46 28.81 -4.50
C THR A 284 4.31 29.98 -5.47
N PRO A 285 4.09 31.20 -4.96
CA PRO A 285 4.02 32.38 -5.79
C PRO A 285 5.34 32.66 -6.51
#